data_7aa70b464e3223e9607acebec65b60a2
#
_entry.id   7aa70b464e3223e9607acebec65b60a2
#
_cell.length_a   1.000
_cell.length_b   1.000
_cell.length_c   1.000
_cell.angle_alpha   90.00
_cell.angle_beta   90.00
_cell.angle_gamma   90.00
#
_symmetry.space_group_name_H-M   'P 1'
#
loop_
_entity.id
_entity.type
_entity.pdbx_description
1 polymer ?
#
loop_
_entity_poly.entity_id
_entity_poly.type
_entity_poly.pdbx_seq_one_letter_code
_entity_poly.pdbx_strand_id
1 'polypeptide(L)'
;MFPAAEEYDIDISIDEAAVDALLAVTPRDVAAPDELTFSRNVFLPLTTACRYTCSYCTYYDVPGEATLMDPEAIRSVLQTGADAGCTEALFTFGDKPDDRYTAVHDQLDSWGYDSIIDYLYAACEMALDEGLLPHSNPGDLTQSEFRQLRDVNSSMGVMLETTADVDAHAGSRRKTPGQRLNTIRAAGREGVPFTTGLLVGIGETWRDRAESLLAIAALHERYGHIQEVIVQNVVPNERSSFDQPSVETMRRVVAMARVALPESVSVQVPPNLSPTRELIDCGVDDLGGVSPVTDDYINPDYAWPALDELREIAADAGLDLHERLPVYDQYLPDSVRREGVAATQPPKNENERDGWLSARIETALTDGSAAGRRYRRVATREEPLTGRR
;
A
#
# COMPACT_ATOMS: atom_id res chain seq x y z
N MET A 1 5.97 -15.05 -23.43
CA MET A 1 5.30 -13.96 -22.68
C MET A 1 4.93 -14.55 -21.33
N PHE A 2 4.99 -13.78 -20.26
CA PHE A 2 4.66 -14.26 -18.92
C PHE A 2 3.14 -14.47 -18.79
N PRO A 3 2.64 -15.67 -18.39
CA PRO A 3 1.20 -16.00 -18.50
C PRO A 3 0.26 -15.01 -17.79
N ALA A 4 0.60 -14.55 -16.60
CA ALA A 4 -0.21 -13.58 -15.89
C ALA A 4 -0.31 -12.21 -16.60
N ALA A 5 0.59 -11.89 -17.50
CA ALA A 5 0.61 -10.65 -18.27
C ALA A 5 -0.13 -10.74 -19.61
N GLU A 6 -0.39 -11.96 -20.11
CA GLU A 6 -1.00 -12.18 -21.43
C GLU A 6 -2.45 -11.68 -21.50
N GLU A 7 -3.22 -11.81 -20.41
CA GLU A 7 -4.64 -11.43 -20.36
C GLU A 7 -4.88 -9.97 -20.76
N TYR A 8 -3.92 -9.09 -20.44
CA TYR A 8 -4.01 -7.65 -20.68
C TYR A 8 -2.91 -7.11 -21.60
N ASP A 9 -2.21 -7.97 -22.31
CA ASP A 9 -1.11 -7.59 -23.20
C ASP A 9 -0.10 -6.68 -22.48
N ILE A 10 0.36 -7.12 -21.30
CA ILE A 10 1.37 -6.40 -20.53
C ILE A 10 2.75 -6.84 -20.99
N ASP A 11 3.50 -5.89 -21.55
CA ASP A 11 4.84 -6.15 -22.08
C ASP A 11 5.87 -6.27 -20.94
N ILE A 12 5.82 -7.41 -20.25
CA ILE A 12 6.82 -7.86 -19.28
C ILE A 12 7.26 -9.27 -19.63
N SER A 13 8.54 -9.53 -19.45
CA SER A 13 9.14 -10.85 -19.56
C SER A 13 9.93 -11.16 -18.30
N ILE A 14 9.82 -12.39 -17.84
CA ILE A 14 10.57 -12.87 -16.69
C ILE A 14 11.60 -13.86 -17.20
N ASP A 15 12.87 -13.62 -16.91
CA ASP A 15 13.98 -14.48 -17.27
C ASP A 15 14.07 -15.67 -16.31
N GLU A 16 14.14 -16.88 -16.82
CA GLU A 16 14.30 -18.11 -16.02
C GLU A 16 15.56 -18.07 -15.14
N ALA A 17 16.65 -17.52 -15.65
CA ALA A 17 17.87 -17.39 -14.86
C ALA A 17 17.70 -16.42 -13.68
N ALA A 18 16.88 -15.37 -13.83
CA ALA A 18 16.55 -14.46 -12.73
C ALA A 18 15.64 -15.16 -11.70
N VAL A 19 14.69 -15.99 -12.13
CA VAL A 19 13.87 -16.81 -11.22
C VAL A 19 14.75 -17.77 -10.43
N ASP A 20 15.64 -18.52 -11.09
CA ASP A 20 16.54 -19.47 -10.43
C ASP A 20 17.50 -18.75 -9.45
N ALA A 21 18.02 -17.60 -9.83
CA ALA A 21 18.88 -16.78 -8.95
C ALA A 21 18.10 -16.34 -7.71
N LEU A 22 16.86 -15.86 -7.88
CA LEU A 22 16.02 -15.41 -6.76
C LEU A 22 15.61 -16.57 -5.85
N LEU A 23 15.35 -17.74 -6.41
CA LEU A 23 15.09 -18.97 -5.65
C LEU A 23 16.31 -19.46 -4.84
N ALA A 24 17.51 -19.06 -5.18
CA ALA A 24 18.72 -19.39 -4.41
C ALA A 24 18.97 -18.41 -3.24
N VAL A 25 18.27 -17.26 -3.19
CA VAL A 25 18.47 -16.23 -2.17
C VAL A 25 18.13 -16.74 -0.77
N THR A 26 18.96 -16.34 0.17
CA THR A 26 18.80 -16.58 1.62
C THR A 26 18.89 -15.27 2.40
N PRO A 27 18.45 -15.22 3.67
CA PRO A 27 18.62 -14.02 4.50
C PRO A 27 20.08 -13.55 4.67
N ARG A 28 21.06 -14.40 4.41
CA ARG A 28 22.51 -14.06 4.52
C ARG A 28 23.01 -13.22 3.33
N ASP A 29 22.25 -13.15 2.27
CA ASP A 29 22.62 -12.45 1.04
C ASP A 29 22.17 -10.97 1.08
N VAL A 30 21.55 -10.55 2.18
CA VAL A 30 20.98 -9.21 2.36
C VAL A 30 21.61 -8.54 3.59
N ALA A 31 21.86 -7.24 3.49
CA ALA A 31 22.26 -6.42 4.63
C ALA A 31 21.03 -5.91 5.39
N ALA A 32 21.19 -5.67 6.69
CA ALA A 32 20.21 -4.93 7.46
C ALA A 32 20.10 -3.48 6.92
N PRO A 33 18.93 -2.82 7.04
CA PRO A 33 18.76 -1.43 6.64
C PRO A 33 19.54 -0.47 7.57
N ASP A 34 19.70 0.76 7.13
CA ASP A 34 20.34 1.82 7.94
C ASP A 34 19.34 2.49 8.91
N GLU A 35 18.05 2.52 8.55
CA GLU A 35 16.96 3.12 9.32
C GLU A 35 15.66 2.33 9.13
N LEU A 36 14.70 2.50 10.02
CA LEU A 36 13.32 2.03 9.86
C LEU A 36 12.36 3.21 9.71
N THR A 37 11.36 3.03 8.85
CA THR A 37 10.32 4.03 8.64
C THR A 37 8.94 3.48 8.94
N PHE A 38 7.98 4.36 9.22
CA PHE A 38 6.55 4.06 9.30
C PHE A 38 5.73 5.31 8.96
N SER A 39 4.48 5.16 8.56
CA SER A 39 3.54 6.27 8.39
C SER A 39 2.50 6.27 9.52
N ARG A 40 2.24 7.45 10.09
CA ARG A 40 1.16 7.60 11.07
C ARG A 40 -0.14 7.92 10.36
N ASN A 41 -1.06 6.97 10.35
CA ASN A 41 -2.31 7.08 9.62
C ASN A 41 -3.56 7.07 10.51
N VAL A 42 -4.67 7.42 9.90
CA VAL A 42 -6.01 7.07 10.34
C VAL A 42 -6.65 6.22 9.25
N PHE A 43 -7.20 5.06 9.65
CA PHE A 43 -7.75 4.07 8.72
C PHE A 43 -9.25 4.32 8.48
N LEU A 44 -9.66 4.38 7.20
CA LEU A 44 -11.04 4.60 6.78
C LEU A 44 -11.53 3.45 5.88
N PRO A 45 -12.31 2.51 6.43
CA PRO A 45 -12.93 1.45 5.66
C PRO A 45 -14.24 1.94 5.03
N LEU A 46 -14.19 2.64 3.91
CA LEU A 46 -15.39 3.24 3.30
C LEU A 46 -16.55 2.26 3.13
N THR A 47 -16.24 0.98 2.89
CA THR A 47 -17.25 -0.08 2.81
C THR A 47 -16.66 -1.44 3.12
N THR A 48 -17.44 -2.28 3.77
CA THR A 48 -17.14 -3.71 3.99
C THR A 48 -17.63 -4.58 2.82
N ALA A 49 -18.38 -4.03 1.87
CA ALA A 49 -18.80 -4.75 0.67
C ALA A 49 -17.67 -4.85 -0.35
N CYS A 50 -17.56 -6.00 -1.02
CA CYS A 50 -16.56 -6.24 -2.06
C CYS A 50 -17.17 -7.08 -3.20
N ARG A 51 -16.75 -6.82 -4.44
CA ARG A 51 -17.18 -7.67 -5.57
C ARG A 51 -16.51 -9.05 -5.56
N TYR A 52 -15.36 -9.20 -4.91
CA TYR A 52 -14.65 -10.47 -4.74
C TYR A 52 -15.04 -11.19 -3.45
N THR A 53 -14.68 -12.47 -3.35
CA THR A 53 -14.92 -13.33 -2.19
C THR A 53 -13.68 -14.17 -1.90
N CYS A 54 -12.54 -13.51 -1.71
CA CYS A 54 -11.27 -14.18 -1.45
C CYS A 54 -11.32 -14.92 -0.11
N SER A 55 -10.92 -16.20 -0.10
CA SER A 55 -11.13 -17.10 1.05
C SER A 55 -10.25 -16.81 2.27
N TYR A 56 -9.27 -15.91 2.15
CA TYR A 56 -8.43 -15.44 3.26
C TYR A 56 -8.93 -14.10 3.86
N CYS A 57 -9.82 -13.39 3.16
CA CYS A 57 -10.19 -12.03 3.49
C CYS A 57 -11.39 -12.00 4.45
N THR A 58 -11.29 -11.20 5.51
CA THR A 58 -12.42 -10.87 6.38
C THR A 58 -13.23 -9.68 5.86
N TYR A 59 -12.67 -8.97 4.88
CA TYR A 59 -13.13 -7.66 4.44
C TYR A 59 -14.10 -7.74 3.27
N TYR A 60 -15.10 -8.59 3.40
CA TYR A 60 -16.28 -8.58 2.55
C TYR A 60 -17.49 -9.06 3.33
N ASP A 61 -18.56 -8.32 3.27
CA ASP A 61 -19.84 -8.70 3.85
C ASP A 61 -20.83 -9.08 2.77
N VAL A 62 -21.81 -9.90 3.15
CA VAL A 62 -22.90 -10.27 2.25
C VAL A 62 -23.90 -9.11 2.13
N PRO A 63 -24.70 -9.04 1.07
CA PRO A 63 -25.75 -8.04 0.92
C PRO A 63 -26.69 -8.03 2.15
N GLY A 64 -26.87 -6.83 2.72
CA GLY A 64 -27.69 -6.62 3.92
C GLY A 64 -26.89 -6.55 5.23
N GLU A 65 -25.63 -7.02 5.22
CA GLU A 65 -24.69 -6.87 6.34
C GLU A 65 -23.59 -5.84 6.02
N ALA A 66 -23.29 -5.65 4.74
CA ALA A 66 -22.31 -4.67 4.28
C ALA A 66 -22.72 -3.25 4.68
N THR A 67 -21.74 -2.51 5.20
CA THR A 67 -21.89 -1.11 5.61
C THR A 67 -21.13 -0.18 4.66
N LEU A 68 -21.71 1.01 4.40
CA LEU A 68 -20.98 2.15 3.86
C LEU A 68 -20.82 3.19 4.97
N MET A 69 -19.61 3.73 5.14
CA MET A 69 -19.42 4.90 5.98
C MET A 69 -20.14 6.09 5.34
N ASP A 70 -20.97 6.78 6.10
CA ASP A 70 -21.58 8.02 5.62
C ASP A 70 -20.59 9.21 5.71
N PRO A 71 -20.86 10.34 5.03
CA PRO A 71 -19.95 11.49 5.01
C PRO A 71 -19.67 12.10 6.38
N GLU A 72 -20.59 12.02 7.35
CA GLU A 72 -20.42 12.54 8.71
C GLU A 72 -19.48 11.64 9.51
N ALA A 73 -19.63 10.32 9.39
CA ALA A 73 -18.71 9.34 9.98
C ALA A 73 -17.28 9.51 9.44
N ILE A 74 -17.13 9.70 8.12
CA ILE A 74 -15.82 9.96 7.50
C ILE A 74 -15.16 11.19 8.14
N ARG A 75 -15.86 12.34 8.19
CA ARG A 75 -15.31 13.56 8.79
C ARG A 75 -14.92 13.36 10.25
N SER A 76 -15.74 12.69 11.04
CA SER A 76 -15.45 12.42 12.46
C SER A 76 -14.15 11.62 12.64
N VAL A 77 -13.94 10.59 11.81
CA VAL A 77 -12.71 9.78 11.85
C VAL A 77 -11.50 10.58 11.40
N LEU A 78 -11.63 11.38 10.33
CA LEU A 78 -10.56 12.25 9.84
C LEU A 78 -10.14 13.28 10.89
N GLN A 79 -11.08 13.95 11.55
CA GLN A 79 -10.80 14.90 12.64
C GLN A 79 -10.07 14.22 13.80
N THR A 80 -10.52 13.02 14.19
CA THR A 80 -9.84 12.25 15.24
C THR A 80 -8.39 11.94 14.87
N GLY A 81 -8.14 11.55 13.60
CA GLY A 81 -6.78 11.32 13.10
C GLY A 81 -5.93 12.58 13.07
N ALA A 82 -6.50 13.69 12.60
CA ALA A 82 -5.80 14.98 12.56
C ALA A 82 -5.41 15.46 13.97
N ASP A 83 -6.31 15.35 14.96
CA ASP A 83 -6.08 15.68 16.36
C ASP A 83 -5.02 14.79 17.01
N ALA A 84 -4.93 13.52 16.60
CA ALA A 84 -3.89 12.58 17.02
C ALA A 84 -2.53 12.80 16.33
N GLY A 85 -2.45 13.78 15.43
CA GLY A 85 -1.22 14.13 14.70
C GLY A 85 -0.90 13.20 13.53
N CYS A 86 -1.86 12.45 13.03
CA CYS A 86 -1.67 11.67 11.80
C CYS A 86 -1.32 12.57 10.62
N THR A 87 -0.56 12.03 9.68
CA THR A 87 -0.22 12.70 8.40
C THR A 87 -0.93 12.07 7.22
N GLU A 88 -1.46 10.87 7.40
CA GLU A 88 -2.08 10.06 6.36
C GLU A 88 -3.53 9.73 6.69
N ALA A 89 -4.41 9.84 5.68
CA ALA A 89 -5.72 9.21 5.65
C ALA A 89 -5.66 7.97 4.75
N LEU A 90 -5.70 6.79 5.35
CA LEU A 90 -5.63 5.51 4.65
C LEU A 90 -7.04 5.02 4.31
N PHE A 91 -7.40 5.07 3.04
CA PHE A 91 -8.66 4.53 2.53
C PHE A 91 -8.43 3.12 1.97
N THR A 92 -8.85 2.09 2.71
CA THR A 92 -8.80 0.70 2.24
C THR A 92 -10.16 0.05 2.43
N PHE A 93 -10.74 -0.46 1.37
CA PHE A 93 -12.10 -1.01 1.37
C PHE A 93 -12.30 -2.05 0.26
N GLY A 94 -13.50 -2.65 0.20
CA GLY A 94 -13.83 -3.68 -0.77
C GLY A 94 -13.84 -3.17 -2.20
N ASP A 95 -13.30 -3.99 -3.11
CA ASP A 95 -13.16 -3.69 -4.53
C ASP A 95 -14.51 -3.53 -5.22
N LYS A 96 -14.79 -2.36 -5.82
CA LYS A 96 -15.96 -1.99 -6.64
C LYS A 96 -17.26 -2.68 -6.24
N PRO A 97 -17.76 -2.45 -5.01
CA PRO A 97 -18.97 -3.11 -4.51
C PRO A 97 -20.23 -2.70 -5.28
N ASP A 98 -20.27 -1.50 -5.83
CA ASP A 98 -21.35 -0.95 -6.64
C ASP A 98 -21.53 -1.69 -7.98
N ASP A 99 -20.49 -2.27 -8.54
CA ASP A 99 -20.57 -3.19 -9.70
C ASP A 99 -21.35 -4.48 -9.41
N ARG A 100 -21.44 -4.86 -8.14
CA ARG A 100 -22.03 -6.13 -7.71
C ARG A 100 -23.35 -5.98 -6.97
N TYR A 101 -23.48 -4.95 -6.14
CA TYR A 101 -24.57 -4.80 -5.20
C TYR A 101 -25.39 -3.54 -5.48
N THR A 102 -26.62 -3.73 -6.00
CA THR A 102 -27.55 -2.64 -6.26
C THR A 102 -27.80 -1.78 -5.02
N ALA A 103 -27.83 -2.38 -3.82
CA ALA A 103 -28.03 -1.64 -2.58
C ALA A 103 -26.89 -0.65 -2.28
N VAL A 104 -25.65 -0.97 -2.68
CA VAL A 104 -24.51 -0.04 -2.56
C VAL A 104 -24.67 1.11 -3.55
N HIS A 105 -25.01 0.79 -4.80
CA HIS A 105 -25.26 1.78 -5.83
C HIS A 105 -26.40 2.74 -5.42
N ASP A 106 -27.55 2.20 -4.99
CA ASP A 106 -28.70 2.99 -4.55
C ASP A 106 -28.36 3.91 -3.37
N GLN A 107 -27.51 3.47 -2.46
CA GLN A 107 -27.06 4.28 -1.33
C GLN A 107 -26.15 5.42 -1.79
N LEU A 108 -25.20 5.16 -2.69
CA LEU A 108 -24.32 6.19 -3.27
C LEU A 108 -25.14 7.23 -4.04
N ASP A 109 -26.07 6.80 -4.88
CA ASP A 109 -26.99 7.67 -5.63
C ASP A 109 -27.81 8.55 -4.69
N SER A 110 -28.31 8.01 -3.56
CA SER A 110 -29.04 8.79 -2.55
C SER A 110 -28.19 9.90 -1.89
N TRP A 111 -26.88 9.74 -1.89
CA TRP A 111 -25.91 10.75 -1.41
C TRP A 111 -25.40 11.66 -2.53
N GLY A 112 -25.78 11.40 -3.79
CA GLY A 112 -25.42 12.20 -4.96
C GLY A 112 -24.09 11.80 -5.60
N TYR A 113 -23.67 10.54 -5.45
CA TYR A 113 -22.46 9.99 -6.06
C TYR A 113 -22.81 8.92 -7.09
N ASP A 114 -22.20 9.00 -8.27
CA ASP A 114 -22.43 8.06 -9.37
C ASP A 114 -21.74 6.70 -9.15
N SER A 115 -20.69 6.67 -8.35
CA SER A 115 -19.89 5.47 -8.10
C SER A 115 -19.17 5.51 -6.75
N ILE A 116 -18.64 4.35 -6.30
CA ILE A 116 -17.73 4.30 -5.14
C ILE A 116 -16.45 5.10 -5.38
N ILE A 117 -16.00 5.24 -6.62
CA ILE A 117 -14.82 6.02 -6.99
C ILE A 117 -15.07 7.53 -6.85
N ASP A 118 -16.25 8.01 -7.23
CA ASP A 118 -16.64 9.42 -7.01
C ASP A 118 -16.79 9.72 -5.52
N TYR A 119 -17.33 8.75 -4.77
CA TYR A 119 -17.42 8.86 -3.31
C TYR A 119 -16.04 8.90 -2.64
N LEU A 120 -15.12 8.03 -3.08
CA LEU A 120 -13.73 8.05 -2.62
C LEU A 120 -13.06 9.40 -2.93
N TYR A 121 -13.26 9.94 -4.14
CA TYR A 121 -12.73 11.25 -4.50
C TYR A 121 -13.18 12.32 -3.49
N ALA A 122 -14.49 12.39 -3.19
CA ALA A 122 -15.02 13.33 -2.21
C ALA A 122 -14.47 13.08 -0.78
N ALA A 123 -14.29 11.81 -0.39
CA ALA A 123 -13.69 11.47 0.90
C ALA A 123 -12.22 11.91 1.00
N CYS A 124 -11.45 11.79 -0.10
CA CYS A 124 -10.09 12.32 -0.18
C CYS A 124 -10.06 13.86 -0.08
N GLU A 125 -11.02 14.57 -0.68
CA GLU A 125 -11.14 16.02 -0.49
C GLU A 125 -11.37 16.37 0.98
N MET A 126 -12.27 15.65 1.68
CA MET A 126 -12.48 15.84 3.12
C MET A 126 -11.19 15.60 3.93
N ALA A 127 -10.38 14.61 3.56
CA ALA A 127 -9.10 14.36 4.22
C ALA A 127 -8.11 15.51 4.03
N LEU A 128 -8.01 16.06 2.84
CA LEU A 128 -7.18 17.24 2.57
C LEU A 128 -7.64 18.47 3.35
N ASP A 129 -8.96 18.67 3.48
CA ASP A 129 -9.53 19.77 4.26
C ASP A 129 -9.19 19.66 5.76
N GLU A 130 -9.10 18.43 6.30
CA GLU A 130 -8.67 18.16 7.69
C GLU A 130 -7.13 18.12 7.85
N GLY A 131 -6.37 18.35 6.77
CA GLY A 131 -4.92 18.37 6.78
C GLY A 131 -4.28 16.99 6.88
N LEU A 132 -4.88 15.99 6.24
CA LEU A 132 -4.37 14.64 6.06
C LEU A 132 -4.11 14.37 4.58
N LEU A 133 -2.99 13.69 4.27
CA LEU A 133 -2.67 13.27 2.91
C LEU A 133 -3.35 11.94 2.59
N PRO A 134 -4.22 11.86 1.58
CA PRO A 134 -4.85 10.60 1.21
C PRO A 134 -3.87 9.59 0.61
N HIS A 135 -3.98 8.34 1.06
CA HIS A 135 -3.47 7.13 0.44
C HIS A 135 -4.63 6.16 0.25
N SER A 136 -4.92 5.74 -0.98
CA SER A 136 -6.10 4.95 -1.27
C SER A 136 -5.77 3.59 -1.88
N ASN A 137 -6.41 2.54 -1.34
CA ASN A 137 -6.35 1.15 -1.81
C ASN A 137 -7.77 0.67 -2.22
N PRO A 138 -8.35 1.17 -3.32
CA PRO A 138 -9.73 0.89 -3.71
C PRO A 138 -9.90 -0.39 -4.53
N GLY A 139 -8.87 -1.23 -4.64
CA GLY A 139 -8.86 -2.41 -5.49
C GLY A 139 -8.48 -2.12 -6.94
N ASP A 140 -9.06 -2.87 -7.89
CA ASP A 140 -8.71 -2.76 -9.31
C ASP A 140 -9.25 -1.46 -9.93
N LEU A 141 -8.37 -0.69 -10.55
CA LEU A 141 -8.69 0.56 -11.21
C LEU A 141 -8.31 0.55 -12.69
N THR A 142 -9.11 1.25 -13.48
CA THR A 142 -8.80 1.63 -14.85
C THR A 142 -7.85 2.82 -14.88
N GLN A 143 -7.22 3.06 -16.03
CA GLN A 143 -6.35 4.22 -16.22
C GLN A 143 -7.11 5.56 -16.04
N SER A 144 -8.39 5.64 -16.42
CA SER A 144 -9.22 6.84 -16.24
C SER A 144 -9.53 7.12 -14.77
N GLU A 145 -9.79 6.08 -13.96
CA GLU A 145 -10.01 6.20 -12.53
C GLU A 145 -8.73 6.62 -11.78
N PHE A 146 -7.56 6.11 -12.18
CA PHE A 146 -6.28 6.62 -11.66
C PHE A 146 -6.07 8.09 -11.98
N ARG A 147 -6.40 8.52 -13.20
CA ARG A 147 -6.30 9.93 -13.61
C ARG A 147 -7.19 10.84 -12.76
N GLN A 148 -8.40 10.38 -12.43
CA GLN A 148 -9.32 11.09 -11.54
C GLN A 148 -8.77 11.15 -10.12
N LEU A 149 -8.45 10.00 -9.52
CA LEU A 149 -8.06 9.90 -8.12
C LEU A 149 -6.67 10.50 -7.81
N ARG A 150 -5.77 10.54 -8.79
CA ARG A 150 -4.45 11.17 -8.64
C ARG A 150 -4.54 12.64 -8.23
N ASP A 151 -5.63 13.34 -8.59
CA ASP A 151 -5.81 14.74 -8.23
C ASP A 151 -5.88 14.97 -6.73
N VAL A 152 -6.39 14.00 -5.98
CA VAL A 152 -6.63 14.09 -4.54
C VAL A 152 -5.84 13.08 -3.71
N ASN A 153 -5.01 12.24 -4.30
CA ASN A 153 -4.19 11.25 -3.60
C ASN A 153 -2.70 11.60 -3.69
N SER A 154 -1.98 11.46 -2.58
CA SER A 154 -0.51 11.58 -2.54
C SER A 154 0.19 10.31 -2.99
N SER A 155 -0.44 9.16 -2.77
CA SER A 155 -0.04 7.84 -3.24
C SER A 155 -1.27 6.92 -3.26
N MET A 156 -1.15 5.80 -3.95
CA MET A 156 -2.22 4.79 -4.00
C MET A 156 -1.61 3.39 -3.97
N GLY A 157 -2.45 2.37 -3.79
CA GLY A 157 -1.96 1.01 -3.76
C GLY A 157 -2.99 -0.05 -4.18
N VAL A 158 -2.46 -1.20 -4.52
CA VAL A 158 -3.18 -2.49 -4.58
C VAL A 158 -2.18 -3.63 -4.43
N MET A 159 -2.51 -4.60 -3.59
CA MET A 159 -1.70 -5.81 -3.46
C MET A 159 -1.80 -6.65 -4.73
N LEU A 160 -0.65 -6.98 -5.34
CA LEU A 160 -0.58 -8.03 -6.38
C LEU A 160 -0.98 -9.38 -5.78
N GLU A 161 -0.51 -9.62 -4.56
CA GLU A 161 -0.62 -10.85 -3.78
C GLU A 161 0.18 -12.00 -4.37
N THR A 162 -0.13 -12.43 -5.58
CA THR A 162 0.62 -13.45 -6.33
C THR A 162 0.33 -13.36 -7.83
N THR A 163 1.27 -13.82 -8.63
CA THR A 163 1.08 -14.05 -10.07
C THR A 163 0.52 -15.44 -10.38
N ALA A 164 0.34 -16.28 -9.37
CA ALA A 164 -0.28 -17.59 -9.51
C ALA A 164 -1.80 -17.50 -9.55
N ASP A 165 -2.40 -18.42 -10.27
CA ASP A 165 -3.83 -18.66 -10.24
C ASP A 165 -4.18 -19.59 -9.07
N VAL A 166 -4.51 -19.00 -7.91
CA VAL A 166 -4.75 -19.72 -6.65
C VAL A 166 -6.24 -19.89 -6.36
N ASP A 167 -6.61 -20.99 -5.70
CA ASP A 167 -8.00 -21.25 -5.27
C ASP A 167 -8.50 -20.21 -4.25
N ALA A 168 -7.60 -19.57 -3.53
CA ALA A 168 -7.91 -18.49 -2.60
C ALA A 168 -8.64 -17.29 -3.26
N HIS A 169 -8.45 -17.09 -4.56
CA HIS A 169 -9.08 -16.06 -5.38
C HIS A 169 -10.32 -16.55 -6.14
N ALA A 170 -10.70 -17.81 -5.96
CA ALA A 170 -11.90 -18.37 -6.58
C ALA A 170 -13.16 -17.71 -5.98
N GLY A 171 -14.26 -17.80 -6.72
CA GLY A 171 -15.55 -17.26 -6.28
C GLY A 171 -16.44 -16.93 -7.45
N SER A 172 -17.56 -16.26 -7.18
CA SER A 172 -18.51 -15.83 -8.24
C SER A 172 -17.93 -14.81 -9.21
N ARG A 173 -16.97 -14.03 -8.75
CA ARG A 173 -16.08 -13.17 -9.54
C ARG A 173 -14.66 -13.50 -9.10
N ARG A 174 -13.89 -14.04 -10.03
CA ARG A 174 -12.51 -14.44 -9.76
C ARG A 174 -11.58 -13.24 -9.89
N LYS A 175 -10.75 -13.05 -8.90
CA LYS A 175 -9.65 -12.09 -8.97
C LYS A 175 -8.49 -12.74 -9.73
N THR A 176 -8.07 -12.17 -10.86
CA THR A 176 -6.97 -12.71 -11.66
C THR A 176 -5.66 -11.93 -11.43
N PRO A 177 -4.50 -12.61 -11.50
CA PRO A 177 -3.22 -11.91 -11.46
C PRO A 177 -3.06 -10.87 -12.56
N GLY A 178 -3.61 -11.14 -13.75
CA GLY A 178 -3.60 -10.23 -14.89
C GLY A 178 -4.32 -8.91 -14.58
N GLN A 179 -5.47 -8.95 -13.91
CA GLN A 179 -6.18 -7.73 -13.46
C GLN A 179 -5.31 -6.89 -12.53
N ARG A 180 -4.65 -7.53 -11.54
CA ARG A 180 -3.75 -6.84 -10.61
C ARG A 180 -2.55 -6.21 -11.31
N LEU A 181 -1.88 -6.95 -12.17
CA LEU A 181 -0.76 -6.43 -12.98
C LEU A 181 -1.21 -5.27 -13.87
N ASN A 182 -2.41 -5.36 -14.46
CA ASN A 182 -2.97 -4.28 -15.27
C ASN A 182 -3.25 -3.02 -14.45
N THR A 183 -3.75 -3.16 -13.22
CA THR A 183 -3.96 -2.05 -12.29
C THR A 183 -2.63 -1.39 -11.92
N ILE A 184 -1.61 -2.17 -11.55
CA ILE A 184 -0.26 -1.64 -11.24
C ILE A 184 0.34 -0.91 -12.45
N ARG A 185 0.20 -1.49 -13.65
CA ARG A 185 0.61 -0.85 -14.91
C ARG A 185 -0.12 0.47 -15.15
N ALA A 186 -1.43 0.51 -14.91
CA ALA A 186 -2.24 1.71 -15.11
C ALA A 186 -1.82 2.85 -14.17
N ALA A 187 -1.51 2.55 -12.90
CA ALA A 187 -0.91 3.48 -11.96
C ALA A 187 0.42 4.05 -12.48
N GLY A 188 1.30 3.19 -12.99
CA GLY A 188 2.56 3.59 -13.58
C GLY A 188 2.39 4.51 -14.79
N ARG A 189 1.44 4.22 -15.69
CA ARG A 189 1.12 5.08 -16.85
C ARG A 189 0.59 6.45 -16.45
N GLU A 190 -0.14 6.54 -15.35
CA GLU A 190 -0.66 7.81 -14.83
C GLU A 190 0.33 8.51 -13.87
N GLY A 191 1.49 7.90 -13.59
CA GLY A 191 2.51 8.51 -12.73
C GLY A 191 2.02 8.68 -11.29
N VAL A 192 1.41 7.66 -10.72
CA VAL A 192 0.96 7.63 -9.33
C VAL A 192 2.00 6.90 -8.48
N PRO A 193 2.58 7.53 -7.44
CA PRO A 193 3.40 6.80 -6.47
C PRO A 193 2.60 5.65 -5.86
N PHE A 194 3.14 4.42 -5.92
CA PHE A 194 2.30 3.25 -5.78
C PHE A 194 2.87 2.22 -4.80
N THR A 195 2.01 1.68 -3.93
CA THR A 195 2.30 0.57 -3.03
C THR A 195 1.67 -0.71 -3.58
N THR A 196 2.42 -1.80 -3.58
CA THR A 196 1.93 -3.13 -3.93
C THR A 196 2.58 -4.18 -3.03
N GLY A 197 2.37 -5.46 -3.27
CA GLY A 197 2.99 -6.49 -2.42
C GLY A 197 2.51 -7.89 -2.69
N LEU A 198 3.05 -8.81 -1.89
CA LEU A 198 2.71 -10.23 -1.88
C LEU A 198 1.90 -10.59 -0.65
N LEU A 199 0.99 -11.55 -0.79
CA LEU A 199 0.36 -12.23 0.33
C LEU A 199 0.86 -13.68 0.39
N VAL A 200 1.69 -13.97 1.39
CA VAL A 200 2.39 -15.23 1.53
C VAL A 200 1.53 -16.24 2.30
N GLY A 201 1.33 -17.42 1.73
CA GLY A 201 0.64 -18.55 2.37
C GLY A 201 -0.78 -18.80 1.88
N ILE A 202 -1.18 -18.28 0.71
CA ILE A 202 -2.51 -18.46 0.12
C ILE A 202 -2.57 -19.57 -0.95
N GLY A 203 -1.53 -20.41 -1.04
CA GLY A 203 -1.44 -21.52 -1.98
C GLY A 203 -0.43 -21.36 -3.09
N GLU A 204 0.27 -20.26 -3.12
CA GLU A 204 1.37 -19.97 -4.06
C GLU A 204 2.65 -20.76 -3.72
N THR A 205 3.44 -21.06 -4.74
CA THR A 205 4.72 -21.75 -4.62
C THR A 205 5.89 -20.77 -4.44
N TRP A 206 7.08 -21.28 -4.13
CA TRP A 206 8.31 -20.48 -4.11
C TRP A 206 8.61 -19.81 -5.46
N ARG A 207 8.32 -20.51 -6.56
CA ARG A 207 8.46 -19.97 -7.90
C ARG A 207 7.49 -18.82 -8.15
N ASP A 208 6.25 -18.95 -7.73
CA ASP A 208 5.24 -17.91 -7.89
C ASP A 208 5.63 -16.63 -7.13
N ARG A 209 6.22 -16.76 -5.94
CA ARG A 209 6.76 -15.64 -5.17
C ARG A 209 7.89 -14.93 -5.92
N ALA A 210 8.84 -15.71 -6.48
CA ALA A 210 9.93 -15.16 -7.28
C ALA A 210 9.40 -14.43 -8.53
N GLU A 211 8.50 -15.05 -9.26
CA GLU A 211 7.87 -14.46 -10.46
C GLU A 211 7.06 -13.20 -10.12
N SER A 212 6.36 -13.18 -8.99
CA SER A 212 5.61 -12.01 -8.52
C SER A 212 6.54 -10.82 -8.23
N LEU A 213 7.64 -11.06 -7.53
CA LEU A 213 8.64 -10.02 -7.24
C LEU A 213 9.29 -9.48 -8.52
N LEU A 214 9.65 -10.36 -9.44
CA LEU A 214 10.24 -9.98 -10.72
C LEU A 214 9.24 -9.23 -11.62
N ALA A 215 7.95 -9.58 -11.58
CA ALA A 215 6.91 -8.85 -12.30
C ALA A 215 6.73 -7.42 -11.75
N ILE A 216 6.76 -7.26 -10.41
CA ILE A 216 6.74 -5.95 -9.75
C ILE A 216 7.98 -5.14 -10.14
N ALA A 217 9.17 -5.75 -10.06
CA ALA A 217 10.42 -5.10 -10.44
C ALA A 217 10.42 -4.62 -11.91
N ALA A 218 9.93 -5.45 -12.84
CA ALA A 218 9.83 -5.10 -14.25
C ALA A 218 8.86 -3.92 -14.50
N LEU A 219 7.74 -3.85 -13.79
CA LEU A 219 6.83 -2.70 -13.86
C LEU A 219 7.46 -1.44 -13.26
N HIS A 220 8.21 -1.58 -12.15
CA HIS A 220 8.94 -0.45 -11.59
C HIS A 220 10.05 0.03 -12.51
N GLU A 221 10.85 -0.86 -13.09
CA GLU A 221 11.89 -0.50 -14.07
C GLU A 221 11.32 0.34 -15.23
N ARG A 222 10.13 -0.01 -15.69
CA ARG A 222 9.48 0.68 -16.81
C ARG A 222 8.90 2.04 -16.46
N TYR A 223 8.31 2.20 -15.27
CA TYR A 223 7.53 3.38 -14.91
C TYR A 223 8.09 4.16 -13.72
N GLY A 224 8.96 3.59 -12.91
CA GLY A 224 9.56 4.23 -11.74
C GLY A 224 8.59 4.55 -10.60
N HIS A 225 7.39 3.98 -10.59
CA HIS A 225 6.27 4.44 -9.76
C HIS A 225 6.08 3.67 -8.45
N ILE A 226 6.68 2.48 -8.31
CA ILE A 226 6.50 1.67 -7.10
C ILE A 226 7.41 2.20 -6.01
N GLN A 227 6.82 2.67 -4.92
CA GLN A 227 7.54 3.23 -3.77
C GLN A 227 7.81 2.18 -2.70
N GLU A 228 6.96 1.14 -2.61
CA GLU A 228 6.94 0.21 -1.50
C GLU A 228 6.36 -1.14 -1.95
N VAL A 229 6.96 -2.21 -1.45
CA VAL A 229 6.48 -3.59 -1.63
C VAL A 229 6.24 -4.22 -0.26
N ILE A 230 4.98 -4.55 0.01
CA ILE A 230 4.55 -5.19 1.25
C ILE A 230 4.76 -6.70 1.13
N VAL A 231 5.52 -7.29 2.04
CA VAL A 231 5.61 -8.74 2.21
C VAL A 231 4.73 -9.13 3.39
N GLN A 232 3.46 -9.39 3.11
CA GLN A 232 2.47 -9.73 4.11
C GLN A 232 2.29 -11.25 4.20
N ASN A 233 2.20 -11.79 5.40
CA ASN A 233 1.77 -13.17 5.64
C ASN A 233 0.25 -13.25 5.82
N VAL A 234 -0.36 -14.35 5.36
CA VAL A 234 -1.72 -14.66 5.76
C VAL A 234 -1.75 -14.97 7.27
N VAL A 235 -2.83 -14.55 7.93
CA VAL A 235 -3.10 -14.89 9.34
C VAL A 235 -4.41 -15.64 9.46
N PRO A 236 -4.54 -16.59 10.39
CA PRO A 236 -5.81 -17.25 10.67
C PRO A 236 -6.88 -16.24 11.07
N ASN A 237 -8.09 -16.42 10.58
CA ASN A 237 -9.25 -15.63 10.95
C ASN A 237 -10.54 -16.47 10.84
N GLU A 238 -11.68 -15.93 11.25
CA GLU A 238 -12.96 -16.67 11.26
C GLU A 238 -13.39 -17.21 9.88
N ARG A 239 -12.92 -16.61 8.78
CA ARG A 239 -13.28 -16.97 7.39
C ARG A 239 -12.17 -17.72 6.67
N SER A 240 -10.97 -17.83 7.26
CA SER A 240 -9.79 -18.40 6.63
C SER A 240 -9.29 -19.63 7.38
N SER A 241 -9.02 -20.70 6.63
CA SER A 241 -8.37 -21.92 7.11
C SER A 241 -6.89 -22.00 6.75
N PHE A 242 -6.30 -20.91 6.26
CA PHE A 242 -4.88 -20.87 5.91
C PHE A 242 -4.01 -20.84 7.17
N ASP A 243 -2.97 -21.66 7.17
CA ASP A 243 -1.95 -21.62 8.22
C ASP A 243 -1.00 -20.44 8.00
N GLN A 244 -0.64 -19.77 9.08
CA GLN A 244 0.37 -18.72 9.01
C GLN A 244 1.72 -19.30 8.58
N PRO A 245 2.42 -18.67 7.60
CA PRO A 245 3.76 -19.08 7.20
C PRO A 245 4.76 -19.01 8.37
N SER A 246 5.74 -19.92 8.36
CA SER A 246 6.79 -19.89 9.37
C SER A 246 7.66 -18.64 9.26
N VAL A 247 8.28 -18.24 10.38
CA VAL A 247 9.26 -17.15 10.42
C VAL A 247 10.37 -17.35 9.38
N GLU A 248 10.87 -18.58 9.22
CA GLU A 248 11.91 -18.90 8.22
C GLU A 248 11.43 -18.66 6.79
N THR A 249 10.15 -18.99 6.50
CA THR A 249 9.54 -18.68 5.20
C THR A 249 9.49 -17.18 4.97
N MET A 250 9.02 -16.41 5.95
CA MET A 250 8.92 -14.96 5.82
C MET A 250 10.30 -14.31 5.68
N ARG A 251 11.27 -14.70 6.47
CA ARG A 251 12.68 -14.25 6.35
C ARG A 251 13.22 -14.41 4.95
N ARG A 252 12.98 -15.57 4.33
CA ARG A 252 13.46 -15.84 2.98
C ARG A 252 12.71 -15.02 1.94
N VAL A 253 11.38 -14.87 2.03
CA VAL A 253 10.58 -14.06 1.09
C VAL A 253 10.97 -12.58 1.16
N VAL A 254 11.19 -12.04 2.37
CA VAL A 254 11.69 -10.68 2.58
C VAL A 254 13.05 -10.49 1.92
N ALA A 255 13.99 -11.43 2.13
CA ALA A 255 15.31 -11.38 1.48
C ALA A 255 15.21 -11.44 -0.04
N MET A 256 14.33 -12.28 -0.58
CA MET A 256 14.03 -12.32 -2.02
C MET A 256 13.49 -10.98 -2.53
N ALA A 257 12.57 -10.36 -1.79
CA ALA A 257 12.04 -9.05 -2.13
C ALA A 257 13.15 -7.98 -2.18
N ARG A 258 14.01 -7.94 -1.16
CA ARG A 258 15.12 -6.97 -1.13
C ARG A 258 16.10 -7.14 -2.29
N VAL A 259 16.39 -8.39 -2.69
CA VAL A 259 17.29 -8.69 -3.82
C VAL A 259 16.63 -8.37 -5.17
N ALA A 260 15.33 -8.61 -5.31
CA ALA A 260 14.60 -8.38 -6.56
C ALA A 260 14.35 -6.89 -6.85
N LEU A 261 14.28 -6.06 -5.81
CA LEU A 261 13.86 -4.66 -5.91
C LEU A 261 15.06 -3.72 -5.80
N PRO A 262 15.06 -2.55 -6.48
CA PRO A 262 16.08 -1.54 -6.28
C PRO A 262 16.00 -0.94 -4.88
N GLU A 263 17.10 -0.34 -4.41
CA GLU A 263 17.17 0.32 -3.09
C GLU A 263 16.13 1.44 -2.91
N SER A 264 15.69 2.06 -4.01
CA SER A 264 14.67 3.11 -3.98
C SER A 264 13.25 2.60 -3.68
N VAL A 265 13.03 1.28 -3.67
CA VAL A 265 11.75 0.66 -3.32
C VAL A 265 11.88 0.05 -1.94
N SER A 266 11.07 0.52 -0.99
CA SER A 266 11.06 -0.02 0.37
C SER A 266 10.44 -1.41 0.43
N VAL A 267 10.98 -2.25 1.32
CA VAL A 267 10.41 -3.57 1.65
C VAL A 267 9.74 -3.48 3.01
N GLN A 268 8.42 -3.54 3.00
CA GLN A 268 7.59 -3.37 4.18
C GLN A 268 7.06 -4.70 4.69
N VAL A 269 6.93 -4.81 6.01
CA VAL A 269 6.11 -5.84 6.66
C VAL A 269 5.12 -5.19 7.62
N PRO A 270 3.85 -5.66 7.69
CA PRO A 270 2.87 -5.12 8.63
C PRO A 270 3.22 -5.59 10.07
N PRO A 271 3.50 -4.66 11.00
CA PRO A 271 4.08 -5.01 12.30
C PRO A 271 3.09 -5.68 13.26
N ASN A 272 1.79 -5.60 12.99
CA ASN A 272 0.74 -6.30 13.73
C ASN A 272 0.53 -7.75 13.26
N LEU A 273 0.98 -8.11 12.06
CA LEU A 273 0.74 -9.43 11.46
C LEU A 273 2.00 -10.29 11.38
N SER A 274 3.14 -9.65 11.26
CA SER A 274 4.42 -10.29 10.96
C SER A 274 5.36 -10.30 12.17
N PRO A 275 6.25 -11.29 12.30
CA PRO A 275 7.27 -11.33 13.34
C PRO A 275 8.40 -10.32 13.02
N THR A 276 8.11 -9.03 13.10
CA THR A 276 8.91 -7.92 12.58
C THR A 276 10.35 -7.93 13.07
N ARG A 277 10.58 -8.20 14.37
CA ARG A 277 11.92 -8.22 14.97
C ARG A 277 12.85 -9.21 14.28
N GLU A 278 12.31 -10.35 13.85
CA GLU A 278 13.03 -11.43 13.16
C GLU A 278 13.22 -11.17 11.66
N LEU A 279 12.62 -10.10 11.12
CA LEU A 279 12.64 -9.82 9.68
C LEU A 279 13.53 -8.62 9.29
N ILE A 280 13.91 -7.77 10.24
CA ILE A 280 14.69 -6.54 9.97
C ILE A 280 16.05 -6.89 9.33
N ASP A 281 16.76 -7.88 9.84
CA ASP A 281 18.04 -8.32 9.31
C ASP A 281 17.96 -9.02 7.94
N CYS A 282 16.73 -9.15 7.39
CA CYS A 282 16.46 -9.68 6.05
C CYS A 282 16.14 -8.60 5.02
N GLY A 283 16.27 -7.30 5.39
CA GLY A 283 16.11 -6.18 4.48
C GLY A 283 14.75 -5.46 4.57
N VAL A 284 14.01 -5.62 5.68
CA VAL A 284 12.84 -4.78 5.99
C VAL A 284 13.34 -3.41 6.41
N ASP A 285 12.87 -2.37 5.73
CA ASP A 285 13.21 -0.97 6.00
C ASP A 285 11.97 -0.10 6.30
N ASP A 286 10.76 -0.67 6.20
CA ASP A 286 9.51 0.03 6.49
C ASP A 286 8.51 -0.83 7.28
N LEU A 287 7.77 -0.21 8.18
CA LEU A 287 6.75 -0.83 9.02
C LEU A 287 5.33 -0.47 8.59
N GLY A 288 5.19 0.20 7.45
CA GLY A 288 3.89 0.57 6.88
C GLY A 288 3.15 1.65 7.65
N GLY A 289 1.86 1.70 7.39
CA GLY A 289 0.95 2.60 8.07
C GLY A 289 0.50 2.02 9.41
N VAL A 290 0.62 2.80 10.47
CA VAL A 290 0.17 2.43 11.83
C VAL A 290 -0.77 3.49 12.36
N SER A 291 -1.93 3.07 12.86
CA SER A 291 -2.94 3.99 13.39
C SER A 291 -2.90 4.03 14.92
N PRO A 292 -2.79 5.24 15.51
CA PRO A 292 -2.92 5.41 16.95
C PRO A 292 -4.37 5.46 17.44
N VAL A 293 -5.36 5.57 16.55
CA VAL A 293 -6.75 5.90 16.89
C VAL A 293 -7.82 5.03 16.26
N THR A 294 -7.45 4.22 15.25
CA THR A 294 -8.38 3.28 14.60
C THR A 294 -7.81 1.86 14.63
N ASP A 295 -8.69 0.88 14.64
CA ASP A 295 -8.31 -0.53 14.56
C ASP A 295 -7.86 -0.92 13.14
N ASP A 296 -7.20 -2.07 12.99
CA ASP A 296 -7.04 -2.72 11.69
C ASP A 296 -8.35 -3.42 11.32
N TYR A 297 -9.16 -2.76 10.51
CA TYR A 297 -10.46 -3.30 10.10
C TYR A 297 -10.36 -4.52 9.18
N ILE A 298 -9.19 -4.76 8.56
CA ILE A 298 -8.95 -5.96 7.73
C ILE A 298 -8.60 -7.16 8.60
N ASN A 299 -7.87 -6.92 9.70
CA ASN A 299 -7.39 -7.95 10.62
C ASN A 299 -7.75 -7.56 12.07
N PRO A 300 -9.04 -7.54 12.43
CA PRO A 300 -9.50 -6.94 13.69
C PRO A 300 -9.00 -7.65 14.96
N ASP A 301 -8.55 -8.89 14.83
CA ASP A 301 -7.96 -9.66 15.94
C ASP A 301 -6.48 -9.31 16.19
N TYR A 302 -5.89 -8.46 15.34
CA TYR A 302 -4.48 -8.10 15.36
C TYR A 302 -4.32 -6.58 15.51
N ALA A 303 -4.30 -6.11 16.74
CA ALA A 303 -4.18 -4.68 17.02
C ALA A 303 -2.86 -4.08 16.52
N TRP A 304 -2.91 -2.81 16.10
CA TRP A 304 -1.70 -2.05 15.79
C TRP A 304 -0.77 -1.97 17.01
N PRO A 305 0.55 -2.13 16.83
CA PRO A 305 1.50 -1.87 17.89
C PRO A 305 1.45 -0.41 18.32
N ALA A 306 1.64 -0.16 19.61
CA ALA A 306 1.81 1.20 20.10
C ALA A 306 3.11 1.82 19.55
N LEU A 307 3.15 3.14 19.41
CA LEU A 307 4.36 3.83 18.92
C LEU A 307 5.61 3.52 19.77
N ASP A 308 5.45 3.30 21.08
CA ASP A 308 6.56 2.90 21.95
C ASP A 308 7.08 1.50 21.61
N GLU A 309 6.22 0.58 21.18
CA GLU A 309 6.62 -0.75 20.72
C GLU A 309 7.40 -0.67 19.40
N LEU A 310 6.99 0.20 18.46
CA LEU A 310 7.77 0.43 17.23
C LEU A 310 9.17 0.98 17.56
N ARG A 311 9.26 1.88 18.55
CA ARG A 311 10.56 2.40 19.04
C ARG A 311 11.43 1.30 19.63
N GLU A 312 10.83 0.37 20.40
CA GLU A 312 11.54 -0.76 20.96
C GLU A 312 12.04 -1.73 19.86
N ILE A 313 11.20 -1.99 18.85
CA ILE A 313 11.59 -2.81 17.69
C ILE A 313 12.84 -2.23 17.00
N ALA A 314 12.83 -0.93 16.72
CA ALA A 314 13.96 -0.26 16.08
C ALA A 314 15.21 -0.25 16.99
N ALA A 315 15.03 0.08 18.28
CA ALA A 315 16.12 0.12 19.26
C ALA A 315 16.80 -1.25 19.46
N ASP A 316 16.03 -2.33 19.49
CA ASP A 316 16.55 -3.70 19.59
C ASP A 316 17.41 -4.08 18.37
N ALA A 317 17.07 -3.54 17.20
CA ALA A 317 17.84 -3.70 15.98
C ALA A 317 19.05 -2.72 15.87
N GLY A 318 19.15 -1.75 16.79
CA GLY A 318 20.17 -0.70 16.76
C GLY A 318 19.96 0.35 15.68
N LEU A 319 18.71 0.53 15.22
CA LEU A 319 18.31 1.43 14.13
C LEU A 319 17.57 2.66 14.67
N ASP A 320 17.63 3.73 13.90
CA ASP A 320 16.76 4.88 14.11
C ASP A 320 15.37 4.61 13.49
N LEU A 321 14.30 5.05 14.17
CA LEU A 321 12.92 5.00 13.68
C LEU A 321 12.48 6.41 13.24
N HIS A 322 12.01 6.52 12.01
CA HIS A 322 11.50 7.79 11.48
C HIS A 322 10.04 7.67 11.01
N GLU A 323 9.26 8.70 11.27
CA GLU A 323 7.96 8.86 10.63
C GLU A 323 8.18 9.34 9.19
N ARG A 324 7.43 8.77 8.23
CA ARG A 324 7.39 9.22 6.84
C ARG A 324 5.99 9.67 6.43
N LEU A 325 5.89 10.38 5.31
CA LEU A 325 4.61 10.65 4.65
C LEU A 325 4.10 9.40 3.90
N PRO A 326 2.81 9.33 3.53
CA PRO A 326 2.28 8.26 2.68
C PRO A 326 2.91 8.21 1.28
N VAL A 327 3.49 9.32 0.82
CA VAL A 327 4.30 9.40 -0.38
C VAL A 327 5.78 9.48 -0.01
N TYR A 328 6.63 8.67 -0.64
CA TYR A 328 8.06 8.57 -0.32
C TYR A 328 8.86 9.74 -0.87
N ASP A 329 10.00 10.00 -0.22
CA ASP A 329 10.84 11.17 -0.45
C ASP A 329 11.19 11.42 -1.92
N GLN A 330 11.51 10.37 -2.68
CA GLN A 330 11.91 10.48 -4.10
C GLN A 330 10.81 11.01 -5.04
N TYR A 331 9.55 11.00 -4.59
CA TYR A 331 8.38 11.51 -5.34
C TYR A 331 7.95 12.92 -4.90
N LEU A 332 8.53 13.42 -3.80
CA LEU A 332 8.22 14.75 -3.27
C LEU A 332 8.84 15.85 -4.14
N PRO A 333 8.23 17.04 -4.22
CA PRO A 333 8.83 18.20 -4.84
C PRO A 333 10.11 18.62 -4.11
N ASP A 334 11.05 19.22 -4.84
CA ASP A 334 12.37 19.65 -4.32
C ASP A 334 12.30 20.49 -3.05
N SER A 335 11.24 21.29 -2.92
CA SER A 335 11.02 22.18 -1.76
C SER A 335 10.67 21.46 -0.46
N VAL A 336 10.30 20.18 -0.55
CA VAL A 336 9.86 19.35 0.60
C VAL A 336 10.76 18.13 0.78
N ARG A 337 11.36 17.66 -0.32
CA ARG A 337 12.19 16.44 -0.34
C ARG A 337 13.41 16.57 0.59
N ARG A 338 13.70 15.49 1.31
CA ARG A 338 14.88 15.37 2.18
C ARG A 338 16.17 15.59 1.38
N GLU A 339 17.10 16.34 1.96
CA GLU A 339 18.40 16.59 1.35
C GLU A 339 19.16 15.27 1.12
N GLY A 340 19.80 15.13 -0.02
CA GLY A 340 20.54 13.94 -0.42
C GLY A 340 19.70 12.85 -1.09
N VAL A 341 18.37 12.92 -1.07
CA VAL A 341 17.51 11.98 -1.80
C VAL A 341 17.36 12.42 -3.27
N ALA A 342 17.69 11.53 -4.19
CA ALA A 342 17.52 11.77 -5.62
C ALA A 342 16.04 11.71 -6.01
N ALA A 343 15.59 12.64 -6.86
CA ALA A 343 14.25 12.58 -7.42
C ALA A 343 14.12 11.43 -8.42
N THR A 344 13.06 10.66 -8.32
CA THR A 344 12.63 9.78 -9.40
C THR A 344 11.94 10.61 -10.49
N GLN A 345 12.29 10.37 -11.75
CA GLN A 345 11.65 11.09 -12.85
C GLN A 345 10.27 10.47 -13.15
N PRO A 346 9.22 11.27 -13.27
CA PRO A 346 7.91 10.74 -13.67
C PRO A 346 7.98 10.15 -15.08
N PRO A 347 7.13 9.15 -15.39
CA PRO A 347 7.09 8.58 -16.72
C PRO A 347 6.70 9.66 -17.73
N LYS A 348 7.40 9.68 -18.87
CA LYS A 348 7.01 10.52 -20.01
C LYS A 348 5.70 9.97 -20.57
N ASN A 349 4.60 10.57 -20.23
CA ASN A 349 3.30 10.23 -20.78
C ASN A 349 2.82 11.28 -21.78
N GLU A 350 1.84 10.90 -22.61
CA GLU A 350 1.30 11.71 -23.70
C GLU A 350 0.64 13.02 -23.24
N ASN A 351 0.47 13.22 -21.94
CA ASN A 351 -0.26 14.35 -21.33
C ASN A 351 0.68 15.45 -20.76
N GLU A 352 1.99 15.44 -21.07
CA GLU A 352 2.98 16.46 -20.66
C GLU A 352 2.84 16.90 -19.18
N ARG A 353 2.70 15.93 -18.25
CA ARG A 353 2.55 16.26 -16.83
C ARG A 353 3.93 16.49 -16.21
N ASP A 354 4.06 17.62 -15.57
CA ASP A 354 5.23 17.94 -14.76
C ASP A 354 5.03 17.37 -13.32
N GLY A 355 5.75 16.31 -12.97
CA GLY A 355 5.81 15.77 -11.61
C GLY A 355 4.90 14.58 -11.31
N TRP A 356 5.13 13.98 -10.15
CA TRP A 356 4.41 12.83 -9.61
C TRP A 356 3.09 13.18 -8.94
N LEU A 357 3.04 14.34 -8.30
CA LEU A 357 1.90 14.79 -7.51
C LEU A 357 1.05 15.79 -8.30
N SER A 358 -0.21 15.92 -7.95
CA SER A 358 -1.07 16.98 -8.48
C SER A 358 -0.72 18.32 -7.85
N ALA A 359 -1.08 19.41 -8.51
CA ALA A 359 -0.92 20.76 -7.96
C ALA A 359 -1.65 20.94 -6.63
N ARG A 360 -2.76 20.22 -6.40
CA ARG A 360 -3.52 20.23 -5.15
C ARG A 360 -2.70 19.61 -4.01
N ILE A 361 -2.12 18.42 -4.23
CA ILE A 361 -1.25 17.76 -3.25
C ILE A 361 0.03 18.56 -3.00
N GLU A 362 0.67 19.09 -4.04
CA GLU A 362 1.86 19.94 -3.87
C GLU A 362 1.54 21.20 -3.06
N THR A 363 0.36 21.81 -3.29
CA THR A 363 -0.09 22.96 -2.50
C THR A 363 -0.28 22.57 -1.03
N ALA A 364 -0.93 21.45 -0.75
CA ALA A 364 -1.10 20.96 0.64
C ALA A 364 0.24 20.72 1.35
N LEU A 365 1.24 20.18 0.63
CA LEU A 365 2.58 19.93 1.16
C LEU A 365 3.37 21.22 1.44
N THR A 366 3.15 22.27 0.64
CA THR A 366 4.01 23.47 0.63
C THR A 366 3.37 24.71 1.24
N ASP A 367 2.06 24.69 1.51
CA ASP A 367 1.38 25.83 2.10
C ASP A 367 1.93 26.15 3.52
N GLY A 368 1.63 27.35 4.02
CA GLY A 368 2.05 27.82 5.34
C GLY A 368 1.15 27.33 6.48
N SER A 369 0.21 26.41 6.22
CA SER A 369 -0.72 25.87 7.21
C SER A 369 -0.01 25.07 8.32
N ALA A 370 -0.72 24.70 9.38
CA ALA A 370 -0.21 23.82 10.42
C ALA A 370 0.10 22.42 9.84
N ALA A 371 -0.75 21.93 8.93
CA ALA A 371 -0.56 20.65 8.24
C ALA A 371 0.68 20.69 7.35
N GLY A 372 0.84 21.68 6.47
CA GLY A 372 2.00 21.81 5.60
C GLY A 372 3.33 21.93 6.38
N ARG A 373 3.34 22.59 7.53
CA ARG A 373 4.53 22.60 8.41
C ARG A 373 4.80 21.22 9.02
N ARG A 374 3.75 20.46 9.38
CA ARG A 374 3.89 19.09 9.89
C ARG A 374 4.45 18.17 8.83
N TYR A 375 3.92 18.23 7.59
CA TYR A 375 4.41 17.42 6.47
C TYR A 375 5.90 17.66 6.19
N ARG A 376 6.34 18.92 6.14
CA ARG A 376 7.76 19.24 5.94
C ARG A 376 8.64 18.69 7.05
N ARG A 377 8.22 18.81 8.33
CA ARG A 377 8.99 18.24 9.44
C ARG A 377 9.12 16.72 9.34
N VAL A 378 8.05 16.02 8.96
CA VAL A 378 8.06 14.55 8.75
C VAL A 378 8.94 14.20 7.56
N ALA A 379 8.79 14.88 6.44
CA ALA A 379 9.58 14.62 5.22
C ALA A 379 11.09 14.88 5.42
N THR A 380 11.48 15.89 6.22
CA THR A 380 12.89 16.17 6.48
C THR A 380 13.54 15.27 7.52
N ARG A 381 12.74 14.49 8.28
CA ARG A 381 13.21 13.57 9.34
C ARG A 381 14.18 14.24 10.32
N GLU A 382 13.86 15.49 10.73
CA GLU A 382 14.76 16.34 11.54
C GLU A 382 15.18 15.66 12.86
N GLU A 383 14.33 14.81 13.44
CA GLU A 383 14.65 14.06 14.66
C GLU A 383 14.14 12.62 14.55
N PRO A 384 14.97 11.60 14.83
CA PRO A 384 14.49 10.24 14.96
C PRO A 384 13.59 10.11 16.19
N LEU A 385 12.60 9.23 16.11
CA LEU A 385 11.72 8.93 17.25
C LEU A 385 12.41 8.05 18.31
N THR A 386 13.45 7.34 17.93
CA THR A 386 14.36 6.64 18.84
C THR A 386 15.39 7.63 19.36
N GLY A 387 15.11 8.29 20.49
CA GLY A 387 16.10 9.12 21.14
C GLY A 387 17.27 8.26 21.64
N ARG A 388 18.47 8.46 21.14
CA ARG A 388 19.67 7.98 21.83
C ARG A 388 19.70 8.67 23.21
N ARG A 389 19.56 7.86 24.28
CA ARG A 389 19.82 8.30 25.65
C ARG A 389 21.32 8.39 25.88
#